data_92c0357950f7b1c41d40f6f73bea272d
#
_entry.id   92c0357950f7b1c41d40f6f73bea272d
#
_cell.length_a   1.000
_cell.length_b   1.000
_cell.length_c   1.000
_cell.angle_alpha   90.00
_cell.angle_beta   90.00
_cell.angle_gamma   90.00
#
_symmetry.space_group_name_H-M   'P 1'
#
loop_
_entity.id
_entity.type
_entity.pdbx_description
1 polymer ?
#
loop_
_entity_poly.entity_id
_entity_poly.type
_entity_poly.pdbx_seq_one_letter_code
_entity_poly.pdbx_strand_id
1 'polypeptide(L)'
;MSRDVSAAATFYRELLGFETTFESDWYVSLRLGAFEVAVLAHDHATIPEGYRALPKGVIVNLEVDDVDAVHRSLAADPDTEIVMGLRDEDFGQRHFILAAPDGVLLDVIQPLPPSAEYADAYASA
;
A
#
# COMPACT_ATOMS: atom_id res chain seq x y z
N MET A 1 3.81 -10.46 5.25
CA MET A 1 4.11 -11.00 6.61
C MET A 1 4.21 -9.86 7.59
N SER A 2 3.63 -10.01 8.77
CA SER A 2 3.49 -8.95 9.77
C SER A 2 3.90 -9.43 11.15
N ARG A 3 4.41 -8.50 11.97
CA ARG A 3 4.67 -8.77 13.40
C ARG A 3 3.41 -8.64 14.26
N ASP A 4 2.42 -7.88 13.78
CA ASP A 4 1.14 -7.66 14.44
C ASP A 4 0.02 -7.64 13.39
N VAL A 5 -0.57 -8.81 13.16
CA VAL A 5 -1.59 -9.00 12.12
C VAL A 5 -2.81 -8.13 12.36
N SER A 6 -3.26 -8.01 13.61
CA SER A 6 -4.43 -7.19 13.97
C SER A 6 -4.19 -5.71 13.68
N ALA A 7 -3.05 -5.18 14.09
CA ALA A 7 -2.70 -3.78 13.85
C ALA A 7 -2.53 -3.48 12.36
N ALA A 8 -1.89 -4.36 11.61
CA ALA A 8 -1.71 -4.20 10.17
C ALA A 8 -3.06 -4.25 9.43
N ALA A 9 -3.93 -5.20 9.76
CA ALA A 9 -5.26 -5.29 9.18
C ALA A 9 -6.11 -4.05 9.48
N THR A 10 -6.05 -3.53 10.70
CA THR A 10 -6.72 -2.30 11.11
C THR A 10 -6.26 -1.10 10.26
N PHE A 11 -4.97 -0.97 10.00
CA PHE A 11 -4.43 0.06 9.12
C PHE A 11 -5.08 0.03 7.74
N TYR A 12 -5.11 -1.12 7.09
CA TYR A 12 -5.68 -1.24 5.74
C TYR A 12 -7.19 -1.03 5.72
N ARG A 13 -7.92 -1.48 6.75
CA ARG A 13 -9.36 -1.25 6.85
C ARG A 13 -9.71 0.21 7.08
N GLU A 14 -9.11 0.84 8.05
CA GLU A 14 -9.50 2.18 8.51
C GLU A 14 -8.96 3.29 7.61
N LEU A 15 -7.72 3.18 7.14
CA LEU A 15 -7.12 4.22 6.30
C LEU A 15 -7.43 4.07 4.81
N LEU A 16 -7.55 2.84 4.32
CA LEU A 16 -7.69 2.57 2.89
C LEU A 16 -9.05 2.00 2.49
N GLY A 17 -9.91 1.67 3.45
CA GLY A 17 -11.25 1.17 3.16
C GLY A 17 -11.33 -0.29 2.73
N PHE A 18 -10.32 -1.10 3.04
CA PHE A 18 -10.40 -2.54 2.80
C PHE A 18 -11.47 -3.20 3.67
N GLU A 19 -12.13 -4.19 3.12
CA GLU A 19 -13.13 -5.01 3.81
C GLU A 19 -12.53 -6.37 4.18
N THR A 20 -12.83 -6.84 5.40
CA THR A 20 -12.39 -8.16 5.84
C THR A 20 -13.21 -9.25 5.18
N THR A 21 -12.56 -10.24 4.56
CA THR A 21 -13.20 -11.42 3.99
C THR A 21 -12.93 -12.69 4.80
N PHE A 22 -11.85 -12.70 5.57
CA PHE A 22 -11.50 -13.76 6.53
C PHE A 22 -10.66 -13.18 7.65
N GLU A 23 -10.88 -13.62 8.87
CA GLU A 23 -10.11 -13.14 10.03
C GLU A 23 -9.84 -14.26 11.03
N SER A 24 -8.57 -14.40 11.37
CA SER A 24 -8.08 -15.22 12.48
C SER A 24 -6.99 -14.43 13.23
N ASP A 25 -6.45 -15.01 14.28
CA ASP A 25 -5.40 -14.36 15.07
C ASP A 25 -4.04 -14.29 14.34
N TRP A 26 -3.84 -15.10 13.29
CA TRP A 26 -2.58 -15.17 12.56
C TRP A 26 -2.68 -14.83 11.07
N TYR A 27 -3.91 -14.70 10.54
CA TYR A 27 -4.17 -14.45 9.12
C TYR A 27 -5.44 -13.64 8.93
N VAL A 28 -5.35 -12.56 8.17
CA VAL A 28 -6.50 -11.74 7.79
C VAL A 28 -6.48 -11.52 6.29
N SER A 29 -7.57 -11.89 5.61
CA SER A 29 -7.80 -11.55 4.20
C SER A 29 -8.63 -10.29 4.10
N LEU A 30 -8.20 -9.39 3.24
CA LEU A 30 -8.81 -8.08 3.00
C LEU A 30 -9.07 -7.89 1.51
N ARG A 31 -10.18 -7.22 1.18
CA ARG A 31 -10.56 -6.93 -0.20
C ARG A 31 -10.84 -5.45 -0.40
N LEU A 32 -10.40 -4.93 -1.53
CA LEU A 32 -10.77 -3.59 -2.02
C LEU A 32 -11.16 -3.70 -3.50
N GLY A 33 -12.45 -3.61 -3.79
CA GLY A 33 -12.96 -3.86 -5.13
C GLY A 33 -12.64 -5.27 -5.62
N ALA A 34 -11.92 -5.38 -6.74
CA ALA A 34 -11.49 -6.64 -7.32
C ALA A 34 -10.14 -7.16 -6.76
N PHE A 35 -9.51 -6.41 -5.88
CA PHE A 35 -8.17 -6.73 -5.37
C PHE A 35 -8.24 -7.29 -3.97
N GLU A 36 -7.35 -8.22 -3.68
CA GLU A 36 -7.20 -8.82 -2.36
C GLU A 36 -5.78 -8.67 -1.85
N VAL A 37 -5.65 -8.51 -0.55
CA VAL A 37 -4.37 -8.58 0.17
C VAL A 37 -4.58 -9.41 1.42
N ALA A 38 -3.58 -10.16 1.81
CA ALA A 38 -3.59 -10.89 3.07
C ALA A 38 -2.44 -10.44 3.95
N VAL A 39 -2.74 -10.36 5.25
CA VAL A 39 -1.76 -10.11 6.29
C VAL A 39 -1.64 -11.37 7.13
N LEU A 40 -0.42 -11.90 7.26
CA LEU A 40 -0.19 -13.09 8.06
C LEU A 40 1.00 -12.94 8.99
N ALA A 41 0.97 -13.63 10.12
CA ALA A 41 2.03 -13.60 11.11
C ALA A 41 3.34 -14.12 10.49
N HIS A 42 4.40 -13.32 10.59
CA HIS A 42 5.70 -13.57 9.95
C HIS A 42 6.41 -14.83 10.44
N ASP A 43 6.05 -15.33 11.60
CA ASP A 43 6.64 -16.51 12.24
C ASP A 43 5.73 -17.74 12.21
N HIS A 44 4.60 -17.68 11.49
CA HIS A 44 3.65 -18.77 11.47
C HIS A 44 4.19 -20.01 10.74
N ALA A 45 3.83 -21.19 11.24
CA ALA A 45 4.34 -22.48 10.76
C ALA A 45 3.94 -22.82 9.30
N THR A 46 2.92 -22.14 8.75
CA THR A 46 2.54 -22.30 7.33
C THR A 46 3.57 -21.70 6.37
N ILE A 47 4.42 -20.81 6.85
CA ILE A 47 5.51 -20.23 6.03
C ILE A 47 6.68 -21.21 6.08
N PRO A 48 7.25 -21.56 4.92
CA PRO A 48 8.41 -22.46 4.87
C PRO A 48 9.56 -21.97 5.75
N GLU A 49 10.22 -22.90 6.39
CA GLU A 49 11.39 -22.61 7.22
C GLU A 49 12.48 -21.93 6.39
N GLY A 50 13.13 -20.92 6.94
CA GLY A 50 14.11 -20.10 6.23
C GLY A 50 13.54 -18.90 5.46
N TYR A 51 12.21 -18.80 5.34
CA TYR A 51 11.52 -17.69 4.64
C TYR A 51 10.68 -16.82 5.58
N ARG A 52 10.63 -17.15 6.86
CA ARG A 52 9.87 -16.41 7.89
C ARG A 52 10.61 -15.13 8.25
N ALA A 53 10.09 -13.99 7.79
CA ALA A 53 10.74 -12.70 8.01
C ALA A 53 9.74 -11.55 7.88
N LEU A 54 10.08 -10.39 8.45
CA LEU A 54 9.37 -9.16 8.13
C LEU A 54 9.78 -8.65 6.76
N PRO A 55 8.89 -7.95 6.03
CA PRO A 55 9.21 -7.41 4.73
C PRO A 55 10.30 -6.35 4.82
N LYS A 56 11.11 -6.24 3.77
CA LYS A 56 12.14 -5.23 3.62
C LYS A 56 12.30 -4.85 2.16
N GLY A 57 12.40 -3.54 1.90
CA GLY A 57 12.58 -3.05 0.53
C GLY A 57 11.34 -3.21 -0.34
N VAL A 58 10.13 -3.15 0.24
CA VAL A 58 8.86 -3.30 -0.47
C VAL A 58 8.13 -1.97 -0.50
N ILE A 59 7.70 -1.58 -1.70
CA ILE A 59 6.75 -0.49 -1.95
C ILE A 59 5.53 -1.10 -2.62
N VAL A 60 4.36 -0.88 -2.03
CA VAL A 60 3.08 -1.28 -2.61
C VAL A 60 2.45 -0.07 -3.29
N ASN A 61 2.07 -0.21 -4.55
CA ASN A 61 1.41 0.86 -5.32
C ASN A 61 -0.10 0.72 -5.22
N LEU A 62 -0.76 1.85 -4.96
CA LEU A 62 -2.21 1.98 -4.97
C LEU A 62 -2.59 3.09 -5.96
N GLU A 63 -3.18 2.72 -7.09
CA GLU A 63 -3.70 3.70 -8.04
C GLU A 63 -5.08 4.20 -7.62
N VAL A 64 -5.27 5.52 -7.68
CA VAL A 64 -6.52 6.20 -7.32
C VAL A 64 -6.88 7.24 -8.39
N ASP A 65 -8.16 7.61 -8.44
CA ASP A 65 -8.66 8.61 -9.40
C ASP A 65 -8.37 10.05 -8.98
N ASP A 66 -8.31 10.31 -7.68
CA ASP A 66 -8.09 11.64 -7.11
C ASP A 66 -7.11 11.56 -5.94
N VAL A 67 -5.83 11.65 -6.24
CA VAL A 67 -4.77 11.56 -5.24
C VAL A 67 -4.78 12.73 -4.25
N ASP A 68 -5.20 13.91 -4.68
CA ASP A 68 -5.30 15.09 -3.80
C ASP A 68 -6.35 14.87 -2.70
N ALA A 69 -7.49 14.28 -3.05
CA ALA A 69 -8.54 13.96 -2.07
C ALA A 69 -8.08 12.90 -1.08
N VAL A 70 -7.41 11.86 -1.55
CA VAL A 70 -6.84 10.79 -0.69
C VAL A 70 -5.77 11.37 0.23
N HIS A 71 -4.89 12.20 -0.30
CA HIS A 71 -3.85 12.87 0.49
C HIS A 71 -4.45 13.73 1.61
N ARG A 72 -5.47 14.55 1.31
CA ARG A 72 -6.15 15.37 2.33
C ARG A 72 -6.74 14.51 3.45
N SER A 73 -7.40 13.43 3.09
CA SER A 73 -8.02 12.52 4.04
C SER A 73 -6.98 11.85 4.95
N LEU A 74 -5.91 11.32 4.36
CA LEU A 74 -4.86 10.63 5.12
C LEU A 74 -4.01 11.60 5.94
N ALA A 75 -3.70 12.77 5.41
CA ALA A 75 -2.92 13.79 6.13
C ALA A 75 -3.66 14.36 7.34
N ALA A 76 -5.00 14.32 7.35
CA ALA A 76 -5.81 14.73 8.48
C ALA A 76 -5.82 13.70 9.63
N ASP A 77 -5.43 12.46 9.37
CA ASP A 77 -5.34 11.42 10.40
C ASP A 77 -3.98 11.53 11.11
N PRO A 78 -3.97 11.73 12.46
CA PRO A 78 -2.73 11.89 13.21
C PRO A 78 -1.85 10.64 13.23
N ASP A 79 -2.41 9.46 12.92
CA ASP A 79 -1.67 8.20 12.89
C ASP A 79 -1.01 7.93 11.53
N THR A 80 -1.29 8.76 10.52
CA THR A 80 -0.67 8.66 9.20
C THR A 80 0.72 9.31 9.20
N GLU A 81 1.71 8.56 8.75
CA GLU A 81 3.07 9.05 8.55
C GLU A 81 3.38 9.19 7.05
N ILE A 82 3.29 10.42 6.54
CA ILE A 82 3.67 10.73 5.16
C ILE A 82 5.18 10.94 5.11
N VAL A 83 5.86 10.08 4.34
CA VAL A 83 7.33 10.10 4.21
C VAL A 83 7.78 10.84 2.95
N MET A 84 6.90 11.01 1.97
CA MET A 84 7.13 11.85 0.79
C MET A 84 5.81 12.56 0.43
N GLY A 85 5.83 13.89 0.44
CA GLY A 85 4.66 14.71 0.12
C GLY A 85 4.22 14.60 -1.35
N LEU A 86 3.01 15.15 -1.64
CA LEU A 86 2.47 15.19 -3.01
C LEU A 86 3.45 15.86 -3.98
N ARG A 87 3.68 15.22 -5.11
CA ARG A 87 4.45 15.77 -6.22
C ARG A 87 4.11 15.08 -7.53
N ASP A 88 4.40 15.77 -8.62
CA ASP A 88 4.30 15.24 -9.97
C ASP A 88 5.67 14.72 -10.43
N GLU A 89 5.64 13.59 -11.12
CA GLU A 89 6.82 13.00 -11.72
C GLU A 89 6.70 13.04 -13.26
N ASP A 90 7.78 13.37 -13.93
CA ASP A 90 7.81 13.48 -15.38
C ASP A 90 7.49 12.17 -16.10
N PHE A 91 7.72 11.04 -15.43
CA PHE A 91 7.36 9.73 -15.99
C PHE A 91 5.86 9.43 -15.97
N GLY A 92 5.01 10.31 -15.43
CA GLY A 92 3.56 10.23 -15.62
C GLY A 92 2.76 9.89 -14.41
N GLN A 93 3.09 10.43 -13.23
CA GLN A 93 2.26 10.26 -12.04
C GLN A 93 2.31 11.45 -11.10
N ARG A 94 1.19 11.67 -10.41
CA ARG A 94 1.12 12.49 -9.21
C ARG A 94 0.92 11.57 -8.02
N HIS A 95 1.76 11.68 -7.02
CA HIS A 95 1.77 10.71 -5.93
C HIS A 95 2.27 11.27 -4.60
N PHE A 96 2.06 10.50 -3.56
CA PHE A 96 2.72 10.66 -2.27
C PHE A 96 2.97 9.27 -1.67
N ILE A 97 3.91 9.19 -0.74
CA ILE A 97 4.28 7.93 -0.10
C ILE A 97 4.06 8.04 1.41
N LEU A 98 3.43 7.03 1.99
CA LEU A 98 3.27 6.91 3.44
C LEU A 98 3.88 5.61 3.95
N ALA A 99 4.25 5.64 5.24
CA ALA A 99 4.69 4.44 5.93
C ALA A 99 3.48 3.57 6.28
N ALA A 100 3.53 2.33 5.83
CA ALA A 100 2.59 1.28 6.18
C ALA A 100 3.18 0.40 7.30
N PRO A 101 2.39 -0.52 7.90
CA PRO A 101 2.92 -1.43 8.90
C PRO A 101 4.08 -2.28 8.39
N ASP A 102 4.93 -2.70 9.31
CA ASP A 102 6.01 -3.66 9.07
C ASP A 102 7.11 -3.18 8.12
N GLY A 103 7.32 -1.86 8.02
CA GLY A 103 8.36 -1.28 7.17
C GLY A 103 8.03 -1.27 5.68
N VAL A 104 6.79 -1.56 5.32
CA VAL A 104 6.30 -1.43 3.94
C VAL A 104 5.99 0.04 3.66
N LEU A 105 6.35 0.52 2.48
CA LEU A 105 5.90 1.82 1.97
C LEU A 105 4.67 1.64 1.09
N LEU A 106 3.75 2.59 1.16
CA LEU A 106 2.59 2.64 0.30
C LEU A 106 2.68 3.90 -0.56
N ASP A 107 2.76 3.70 -1.88
CA ASP A 107 2.79 4.77 -2.88
C ASP A 107 1.39 4.93 -3.46
N VAL A 108 0.75 6.06 -3.16
CA VAL A 108 -0.60 6.38 -3.64
C VAL A 108 -0.47 7.24 -4.88
N ILE A 109 -0.95 6.73 -6.01
CA ILE A 109 -0.62 7.23 -7.34
C ILE A 109 -1.89 7.57 -8.11
N GLN A 110 -1.90 8.76 -8.71
CA GLN A 110 -2.81 9.11 -9.79
C GLN A 110 -2.02 9.16 -11.09
N PRO A 111 -2.32 8.31 -12.09
CA PRO A 111 -1.65 8.36 -13.37
C PRO A 111 -1.87 9.71 -14.06
N LEU A 112 -0.80 10.26 -14.62
CA LEU A 112 -0.80 11.47 -15.44
C LEU A 112 -0.20 11.16 -16.82
N PRO A 113 -0.46 11.99 -17.85
CA PRO A 113 0.28 11.89 -19.09
C PRO A 113 1.78 12.07 -18.83
N PRO A 114 2.66 11.17 -19.34
CA PRO A 114 4.10 11.34 -19.18
C PRO A 114 4.61 12.50 -20.03
N SER A 115 5.77 13.05 -19.64
CA SER A 115 6.49 13.98 -20.51
C SER A 115 6.97 13.29 -21.78
N ALA A 116 7.36 14.07 -22.79
CA ALA A 116 7.87 13.55 -24.06
C ALA A 116 9.09 12.62 -23.87
N GLU A 117 9.91 12.90 -22.87
CA GLU A 117 11.09 12.09 -22.54
C GLU A 117 10.74 10.65 -22.17
N TYR A 118 9.60 10.46 -21.49
CA TYR A 118 9.17 9.15 -20.97
C TYR A 118 8.06 8.49 -21.79
N ALA A 119 7.48 9.19 -22.78
CA ALA A 119 6.33 8.68 -23.53
C ALA A 119 6.63 7.33 -24.21
N ASP A 120 7.83 7.17 -24.74
CA ASP A 120 8.26 5.96 -25.45
C ASP A 120 8.64 4.81 -24.50
N ALA A 121 8.75 5.08 -23.20
CA ALA A 121 9.04 4.04 -22.20
C ALA A 121 7.83 3.19 -21.85
N TYR A 122 6.63 3.67 -22.19
CA TYR A 122 5.40 2.93 -21.91
C TYR A 122 5.12 1.92 -23.02
N ALA A 123 4.84 0.67 -22.62
CA ALA A 123 4.43 -0.36 -23.56
C ALA A 123 3.04 -0.02 -24.12
N SER A 124 2.84 -0.33 -25.40
CA SER A 124 1.51 -0.24 -26.01
C SER A 124 0.56 -1.24 -25.34
N ALA A 125 -0.65 -0.77 -25.03
CA ALA A 125 -1.68 -1.60 -24.44
C ALA A 125 -2.22 -2.64 -25.45
#